data_0432398653842c72448dfae1e728aa66
#
_entry.id   0432398653842c72448dfae1e728aa66
#
_cell.length_a   1.000
_cell.length_b   1.000
_cell.length_c   1.000
_cell.angle_alpha   90.00
_cell.angle_beta   90.00
_cell.angle_gamma   90.00
#
_symmetry.space_group_name_H-M   'P 1'
#
loop_
_entity.id
_entity.type
_entity.pdbx_description
1 polymer ?
#
loop_
_entity_poly.entity_id
_entity_poly.type
_entity_poly.pdbx_seq_one_letter_code
_entity_poly.pdbx_strand_id
1 'polypeptide(L)'
;MVALRNPLAAFAQTVAGTSVLSFLVGVPILFLPQRELVFFYLPFVLFAVGFVSARSSFIGMLGFVGATLGGFVGISAYLLLLNPSGWPVPSWLAGFEFLVTLGFAAACGLGGFSTGALGLRRMERMADHAMKMRRCGKCGAKVGVAARKCWSCHSYLPPT
;
A
#
# COMPACT_ATOMS: atom_id res chain seq x y z
N MET A 1 21.82 6.39 -0.28
CA MET A 1 21.72 4.95 -0.03
C MET A 1 20.30 4.66 0.43
N VAL A 2 19.46 4.09 -0.42
CA VAL A 2 18.14 3.57 0.01
C VAL A 2 18.48 2.28 0.76
N ALA A 3 18.41 2.33 2.10
CA ALA A 3 18.53 1.12 2.90
C ALA A 3 17.50 0.12 2.36
N LEU A 4 17.95 -1.01 1.86
CA LEU A 4 17.10 -2.14 1.48
C LEU A 4 16.33 -2.53 2.75
N ARG A 5 15.14 -1.99 2.91
CA ARG A 5 14.25 -2.37 4.01
C ARG A 5 14.04 -3.86 3.91
N ASN A 6 14.31 -4.57 5.00
CA ASN A 6 14.11 -6.01 5.07
C ASN A 6 12.66 -6.32 4.62
N PRO A 7 12.45 -7.14 3.58
CA PRO A 7 11.12 -7.42 3.05
C PRO A 7 10.19 -8.03 4.09
N LEU A 8 10.73 -8.79 5.04
CA LEU A 8 9.96 -9.33 6.18
C LEU A 8 9.46 -8.23 7.12
N ALA A 9 10.29 -7.23 7.40
CA ALA A 9 9.88 -6.11 8.24
C ALA A 9 8.79 -5.26 7.56
N ALA A 10 8.90 -5.02 6.25
CA ALA A 10 7.89 -4.33 5.47
C ALA A 10 6.58 -5.11 5.43
N PHE A 11 6.64 -6.43 5.27
CA PHE A 11 5.48 -7.31 5.32
C PHE A 11 4.79 -7.27 6.69
N ALA A 12 5.55 -7.47 7.78
CA ALA A 12 5.02 -7.43 9.14
C ALA A 12 4.38 -6.07 9.47
N GLN A 13 5.00 -4.97 9.03
CA GLN A 13 4.44 -3.63 9.19
C GLN A 13 3.13 -3.45 8.41
N THR A 14 3.03 -4.02 7.21
CA THR A 14 1.80 -3.99 6.41
C THR A 14 0.70 -4.78 7.09
N VAL A 15 0.97 -6.00 7.56
CA VAL A 15 -0.01 -6.84 8.29
C VAL A 15 -0.50 -6.12 9.53
N ALA A 16 0.41 -5.65 10.40
CA ALA A 16 0.04 -4.96 11.63
C ALA A 16 -0.74 -3.66 11.37
N GLY A 17 -0.26 -2.83 10.45
CA GLY A 17 -0.93 -1.58 10.09
C GLY A 17 -2.32 -1.81 9.53
N THR A 18 -2.49 -2.78 8.62
CA THR A 18 -3.81 -3.10 8.06
C THR A 18 -4.74 -3.68 9.12
N SER A 19 -4.26 -4.55 10.02
CA SER A 19 -5.08 -5.11 11.11
C SER A 19 -5.63 -4.02 12.01
N VAL A 20 -4.77 -3.11 12.48
CA VAL A 20 -5.18 -2.02 13.37
C VAL A 20 -6.15 -1.07 12.67
N LEU A 21 -5.85 -0.65 11.44
CA LEU A 21 -6.71 0.27 10.70
C LEU A 21 -8.05 -0.36 10.33
N SER A 22 -8.10 -1.63 9.93
CA SER A 22 -9.35 -2.32 9.61
C SER A 22 -10.22 -2.50 10.86
N PHE A 23 -9.63 -2.78 12.01
CA PHE A 23 -10.33 -2.81 13.29
C PHE A 23 -10.93 -1.44 13.63
N LEU A 24 -10.13 -0.37 13.54
CA LEU A 24 -10.57 0.99 13.85
C LEU A 24 -11.68 1.48 12.91
N VAL A 25 -11.65 1.11 11.63
CA VAL A 25 -12.71 1.43 10.66
C VAL A 25 -14.04 0.75 11.04
N GLY A 26 -13.99 -0.40 11.71
CA GLY A 26 -15.19 -1.08 12.22
C GLY A 26 -15.90 -0.32 13.33
N VAL A 27 -15.16 0.39 14.19
CA VAL A 27 -15.73 1.06 15.38
C VAL A 27 -16.83 2.07 15.05
N PRO A 28 -16.68 3.01 14.09
CA PRO A 28 -17.76 3.95 13.74
C PRO A 28 -19.04 3.29 13.25
N ILE A 29 -18.95 2.08 12.67
CA ILE A 29 -20.12 1.36 12.14
C ILE A 29 -21.14 1.06 13.23
N LEU A 30 -20.68 0.85 14.47
CA LEU A 30 -21.56 0.59 15.62
C LEU A 30 -22.52 1.75 15.92
N PHE A 31 -22.13 2.97 15.57
CA PHE A 31 -22.89 4.19 15.87
C PHE A 31 -23.73 4.69 14.70
N LEU A 32 -23.62 4.06 13.52
CA LEU A 32 -24.38 4.48 12.34
C LEU A 32 -25.79 3.87 12.33
N PRO A 33 -26.84 4.70 12.17
CA PRO A 33 -28.23 4.24 12.17
C PRO A 33 -28.57 3.40 10.94
N GLN A 34 -27.92 3.67 9.80
CA GLN A 34 -28.16 2.98 8.52
C GLN A 34 -27.04 1.99 8.22
N ARG A 35 -26.97 0.91 8.99
CA ARG A 35 -25.91 -0.10 8.90
C ARG A 35 -25.81 -0.76 7.53
N GLU A 36 -26.93 -0.94 6.82
CA GLU A 36 -26.94 -1.57 5.50
C GLU A 36 -26.21 -0.75 4.44
N LEU A 37 -26.32 0.58 4.48
CA LEU A 37 -25.61 1.45 3.54
C LEU A 37 -24.10 1.38 3.71
N VAL A 38 -23.64 1.17 4.95
CA VAL A 38 -22.21 1.03 5.25
C VAL A 38 -21.59 -0.15 4.51
N PHE A 39 -22.35 -1.22 4.32
CA PHE A 39 -21.91 -2.42 3.62
C PHE A 39 -21.41 -2.11 2.20
N PHE A 40 -22.05 -1.18 1.49
CA PHE A 40 -21.67 -0.81 0.14
C PHE A 40 -20.43 0.10 0.10
N TYR A 41 -20.21 0.94 1.11
CA TYR A 41 -19.06 1.83 1.18
C TYR A 41 -17.81 1.18 1.80
N LEU A 42 -18.02 0.17 2.63
CA LEU A 42 -16.95 -0.48 3.38
C LEU A 42 -15.82 -1.03 2.50
N PRO A 43 -16.06 -1.69 1.35
CA PRO A 43 -14.98 -2.16 0.47
C PRO A 43 -14.07 -1.05 -0.01
N PHE A 44 -14.61 0.14 -0.30
CA PHE A 44 -13.82 1.30 -0.75
C PHE A 44 -12.93 1.85 0.38
N VAL A 45 -13.48 1.93 1.60
CA VAL A 45 -12.72 2.36 2.77
C VAL A 45 -11.62 1.35 3.09
N LEU A 46 -11.91 0.06 3.04
CA LEU A 46 -10.93 -1.00 3.27
C LEU A 46 -9.87 -1.06 2.18
N PHE A 47 -10.23 -0.78 0.92
CA PHE A 47 -9.26 -0.59 -0.15
C PHE A 47 -8.29 0.55 0.18
N ALA A 48 -8.81 1.70 0.64
CA ALA A 48 -7.98 2.84 1.05
C ALA A 48 -7.08 2.48 2.25
N VAL A 49 -7.58 1.70 3.22
CA VAL A 49 -6.79 1.17 4.34
C VAL A 49 -5.61 0.33 3.84
N GLY A 50 -5.86 -0.62 2.93
CA GLY A 50 -4.82 -1.43 2.32
C GLY A 50 -3.81 -0.59 1.55
N PHE A 51 -4.29 0.42 0.81
CA PHE A 51 -3.46 1.35 0.06
C PHE A 51 -2.53 2.17 0.96
N VAL A 52 -3.00 2.65 2.09
CA VAL A 52 -2.20 3.45 3.03
C VAL A 52 -1.20 2.58 3.80
N SER A 53 -1.65 1.43 4.34
CA SER A 53 -0.81 0.56 5.17
C SER A 53 0.31 -0.13 4.40
N ALA A 54 0.10 -0.44 3.11
CA ALA A 54 1.09 -1.09 2.26
C ALA A 54 2.12 -0.13 1.64
N ARG A 55 2.15 1.14 2.03
CA ARG A 55 3.14 2.13 1.51
C ARG A 55 4.60 1.75 1.75
N SER A 56 4.86 0.90 2.73
CA SER A 56 6.21 0.40 3.02
C SER A 56 6.61 -0.80 2.16
N SER A 57 5.65 -1.49 1.51
CA SER A 57 5.94 -2.62 0.63
C SER A 57 6.19 -2.11 -0.79
N PHE A 58 7.38 -2.45 -1.33
CA PHE A 58 7.76 -2.12 -2.71
C PHE A 58 7.41 -3.25 -3.70
N ILE A 59 6.87 -4.36 -3.22
CA ILE A 59 6.50 -5.53 -4.02
C ILE A 59 4.99 -5.69 -3.93
N GLY A 60 4.30 -5.55 -5.07
CA GLY A 60 2.84 -5.60 -5.12
C GLY A 60 2.25 -6.87 -4.51
N MET A 61 2.88 -8.01 -4.74
CA MET A 61 2.43 -9.30 -4.21
C MET A 61 2.54 -9.36 -2.67
N LEU A 62 3.63 -8.86 -2.08
CA LEU A 62 3.78 -8.78 -0.61
C LEU A 62 2.78 -7.79 0.00
N GLY A 63 2.53 -6.67 -0.69
CA GLY A 63 1.50 -5.71 -0.30
C GLY A 63 0.10 -6.32 -0.33
N PHE A 64 -0.21 -7.10 -1.37
CA PHE A 64 -1.48 -7.81 -1.48
C PHE A 64 -1.68 -8.81 -0.33
N VAL A 65 -0.75 -9.75 -0.18
CA VAL A 65 -0.86 -10.81 0.84
C VAL A 65 -0.87 -10.21 2.25
N GLY A 66 0.03 -9.25 2.53
CA GLY A 66 0.12 -8.61 3.84
C GLY A 66 -1.15 -7.82 4.19
N ALA A 67 -1.70 -7.05 3.25
CA ALA A 67 -2.92 -6.30 3.48
C ALA A 67 -4.16 -7.19 3.56
N THR A 68 -4.23 -8.29 2.79
CA THR A 68 -5.33 -9.28 2.90
C THR A 68 -5.32 -9.96 4.26
N LEU A 69 -4.16 -10.48 4.69
CA LEU A 69 -4.03 -11.12 6.01
C LEU A 69 -4.32 -10.14 7.14
N GLY A 70 -3.74 -8.93 7.08
CA GLY A 70 -4.00 -7.91 8.09
C GLY A 70 -5.45 -7.46 8.11
N GLY A 71 -6.07 -7.29 6.95
CA GLY A 71 -7.50 -6.98 6.83
C GLY A 71 -8.38 -8.06 7.44
N PHE A 72 -8.11 -9.32 7.12
CA PHE A 72 -8.85 -10.45 7.67
C PHE A 72 -8.74 -10.52 9.21
N VAL A 73 -7.52 -10.39 9.75
CA VAL A 73 -7.31 -10.38 11.22
C VAL A 73 -8.01 -9.20 11.88
N GLY A 74 -7.89 -7.99 11.33
CA GLY A 74 -8.50 -6.79 11.90
C GLY A 74 -10.02 -6.84 11.89
N ILE A 75 -10.61 -7.29 10.78
CA ILE A 75 -12.07 -7.45 10.65
C ILE A 75 -12.58 -8.56 11.56
N SER A 76 -11.90 -9.72 11.62
CA SER A 76 -12.28 -10.81 12.51
C SER A 76 -12.20 -10.40 13.99
N ALA A 77 -11.18 -9.65 14.37
CA ALA A 77 -11.06 -9.11 15.73
C ALA A 77 -12.21 -8.13 16.05
N TYR A 78 -12.58 -7.26 15.10
CA TYR A 78 -13.75 -6.38 15.25
C TYR A 78 -15.05 -7.17 15.48
N LEU A 79 -15.32 -8.20 14.68
CA LEU A 79 -16.53 -9.03 14.82
C LEU A 79 -16.56 -9.75 16.15
N LEU A 80 -15.44 -10.35 16.56
CA LEU A 80 -15.38 -11.12 17.81
C LEU A 80 -15.51 -10.25 19.06
N LEU A 81 -14.91 -9.07 19.05
CA LEU A 81 -14.80 -8.23 20.24
C LEU A 81 -15.94 -7.22 20.39
N LEU A 82 -16.38 -6.63 19.28
CA LEU A 82 -17.31 -5.50 19.30
C LEU A 82 -18.67 -5.79 18.68
N ASN A 83 -18.75 -6.73 17.76
CA ASN A 83 -19.99 -7.05 17.08
C ASN A 83 -20.22 -8.57 16.94
N PRO A 84 -20.38 -9.31 18.05
CA PRO A 84 -20.56 -10.76 18.01
C PRO A 84 -21.85 -11.21 17.30
N SER A 85 -22.79 -10.30 17.04
CA SER A 85 -23.98 -10.57 16.24
C SER A 85 -23.71 -10.69 14.72
N GLY A 86 -22.46 -10.51 14.29
CA GLY A 86 -22.05 -10.60 12.89
C GLY A 86 -22.21 -9.30 12.11
N TRP A 87 -21.98 -9.37 10.80
CA TRP A 87 -22.13 -8.23 9.92
C TRP A 87 -23.61 -7.86 9.75
N PRO A 88 -23.93 -6.56 9.63
CA PRO A 88 -25.25 -6.13 9.19
C PRO A 88 -25.39 -6.39 7.67
N VAL A 89 -25.40 -7.65 7.27
CA VAL A 89 -25.53 -8.06 5.87
C VAL A 89 -26.99 -8.04 5.44
N PRO A 90 -27.28 -7.71 4.17
CA PRO A 90 -28.60 -7.90 3.59
C PRO A 90 -29.08 -9.36 3.76
N SER A 91 -30.39 -9.57 3.92
CA SER A 91 -30.98 -10.90 4.21
C SER A 91 -30.59 -11.99 3.20
N TRP A 92 -30.33 -11.62 1.94
CA TRP A 92 -29.91 -12.55 0.89
C TRP A 92 -28.46 -13.03 1.03
N LEU A 93 -27.65 -12.37 1.87
CA LEU A 93 -26.28 -12.76 2.22
C LEU A 93 -26.17 -13.42 3.60
N ALA A 94 -27.29 -13.57 4.32
CA ALA A 94 -27.30 -14.24 5.61
C ALA A 94 -26.77 -15.68 5.45
N GLY A 95 -25.82 -16.07 6.27
CA GLY A 95 -25.13 -17.37 6.18
C GLY A 95 -23.82 -17.36 5.37
N PHE A 96 -23.50 -16.28 4.64
CA PHE A 96 -22.24 -16.14 3.91
C PHE A 96 -21.26 -15.17 4.58
N GLU A 97 -21.38 -14.97 5.88
CA GLU A 97 -20.60 -13.98 6.63
C GLU A 97 -19.07 -14.16 6.49
N PHE A 98 -18.62 -15.42 6.42
CA PHE A 98 -17.21 -15.73 6.18
C PHE A 98 -16.75 -15.24 4.80
N LEU A 99 -17.55 -15.48 3.76
CA LEU A 99 -17.22 -15.03 2.39
C LEU A 99 -17.23 -13.51 2.29
N VAL A 100 -18.15 -12.84 2.99
CA VAL A 100 -18.18 -11.38 3.08
C VAL A 100 -16.92 -10.86 3.75
N THR A 101 -16.50 -11.44 4.87
CA THR A 101 -15.26 -11.08 5.57
C THR A 101 -14.04 -11.26 4.67
N LEU A 102 -13.99 -12.38 3.93
CA LEU A 102 -12.93 -12.65 2.97
C LEU A 102 -12.93 -11.65 1.82
N GLY A 103 -14.09 -11.28 1.30
CA GLY A 103 -14.25 -10.25 0.27
C GLY A 103 -13.73 -8.88 0.72
N PHE A 104 -14.04 -8.50 1.95
CA PHE A 104 -13.54 -7.26 2.55
C PHE A 104 -12.02 -7.29 2.78
N ALA A 105 -11.48 -8.42 3.22
CA ALA A 105 -10.03 -8.60 3.32
C ALA A 105 -9.35 -8.54 1.95
N ALA A 106 -9.96 -9.10 0.91
CA ALA A 106 -9.47 -9.00 -0.46
C ALA A 106 -9.48 -7.55 -0.98
N ALA A 107 -10.46 -6.73 -0.60
CA ALA A 107 -10.47 -5.31 -0.92
C ALA A 107 -9.24 -4.58 -0.31
N CYS A 108 -8.86 -4.88 0.94
CA CYS A 108 -7.59 -4.42 1.52
C CYS A 108 -6.38 -4.87 0.69
N GLY A 109 -6.38 -6.14 0.26
CA GLY A 109 -5.32 -6.70 -0.56
C GLY A 109 -5.14 -5.98 -1.88
N LEU A 110 -6.23 -5.67 -2.59
CA LEU A 110 -6.20 -4.91 -3.85
C LEU A 110 -5.61 -3.50 -3.64
N GLY A 111 -5.94 -2.85 -2.53
CA GLY A 111 -5.31 -1.58 -2.13
C GLY A 111 -3.81 -1.73 -1.93
N GLY A 112 -3.39 -2.77 -1.22
CA GLY A 112 -1.98 -3.10 -0.98
C GLY A 112 -1.20 -3.43 -2.25
N PHE A 113 -1.81 -4.17 -3.18
CA PHE A 113 -1.23 -4.46 -4.50
C PHE A 113 -0.99 -3.19 -5.30
N SER A 114 -1.99 -2.30 -5.33
CA SER A 114 -1.93 -1.03 -6.08
C SER A 114 -0.76 -0.16 -5.63
N THR A 115 -0.52 -0.06 -4.32
CA THR A 115 0.64 0.69 -3.77
C THR A 115 1.98 0.08 -4.16
N GLY A 116 2.11 -1.25 -4.08
CA GLY A 116 3.33 -1.93 -4.47
C GLY A 116 3.63 -1.76 -5.96
N ALA A 117 2.61 -1.88 -6.83
CA ALA A 117 2.75 -1.66 -8.27
C ALA A 117 3.18 -0.22 -8.61
N LEU A 118 2.61 0.77 -7.91
CA LEU A 118 3.02 2.18 -8.06
C LEU A 118 4.44 2.43 -7.56
N GLY A 119 4.84 1.75 -6.48
CA GLY A 119 6.20 1.79 -5.94
C GLY A 119 7.24 1.31 -6.94
N LEU A 120 7.00 0.17 -7.58
CA LEU A 120 7.88 -0.38 -8.63
C LEU A 120 8.03 0.60 -9.80
N ARG A 121 6.94 1.13 -10.33
CA ARG A 121 6.99 2.11 -11.44
C ARG A 121 7.77 3.37 -11.08
N ARG A 122 7.70 3.80 -9.81
CA ARG A 122 8.52 4.93 -9.33
C ARG A 122 10.02 4.58 -9.30
N MET A 123 10.37 3.39 -8.84
CA MET A 123 11.76 2.94 -8.80
C MET A 123 12.34 2.80 -10.20
N GLU A 124 11.60 2.25 -11.16
CA GLU A 124 11.99 2.16 -12.57
C GLU A 124 12.25 3.55 -13.16
N ARG A 125 11.34 4.50 -12.96
CA ARG A 125 11.54 5.89 -13.43
C ARG A 125 12.77 6.55 -12.80
N MET A 126 13.03 6.32 -11.50
CA MET A 126 14.22 6.86 -10.84
C MET A 126 15.50 6.19 -11.34
N ALA A 127 15.46 4.88 -11.64
CA ALA A 127 16.59 4.17 -12.24
C ALA A 127 16.88 4.68 -13.64
N ASP A 128 15.88 4.90 -14.48
CA ASP A 128 16.02 5.48 -15.82
C ASP A 128 16.63 6.90 -15.77
N HIS A 129 16.20 7.72 -14.81
CA HIS A 129 16.78 9.04 -14.59
C HIS A 129 18.24 8.96 -14.09
N ALA A 130 18.55 8.01 -13.24
CA ALA A 130 19.91 7.80 -12.74
C ALA A 130 20.87 7.30 -13.84
N MET A 131 20.39 6.45 -14.76
CA MET A 131 21.16 5.99 -15.92
C MET A 131 21.43 7.12 -16.93
N LYS A 132 20.58 8.13 -16.97
CA LYS A 132 20.77 9.32 -17.83
C LYS A 132 21.74 10.35 -17.24
N MET A 133 22.43 10.05 -16.13
CA MET A 133 23.46 10.91 -15.55
C MET A 133 24.85 10.37 -15.91
N ARG A 134 25.72 11.25 -16.44
CA ARG A 134 27.15 10.96 -16.66
C ARG A 134 28.01 11.61 -15.57
N ARG A 135 29.22 11.12 -15.39
CA ARG A 135 30.20 11.76 -14.51
C ARG A 135 31.07 12.71 -15.28
N CYS A 136 31.33 13.88 -14.71
CA CYS A 136 32.30 14.83 -15.27
C CYS A 136 33.69 14.22 -15.22
N GLY A 137 34.43 14.22 -16.36
CA GLY A 137 35.78 13.67 -16.43
C GLY A 137 36.83 14.45 -15.63
N LYS A 138 36.55 15.73 -15.25
CA LYS A 138 37.48 16.55 -14.45
C LYS A 138 37.27 16.44 -12.94
N CYS A 139 36.04 16.48 -12.46
CA CYS A 139 35.73 16.54 -11.02
C CYS A 139 34.91 15.39 -10.51
N GLY A 140 34.48 14.45 -11.35
CA GLY A 140 33.68 13.29 -10.96
C GLY A 140 32.21 13.58 -10.60
N ALA A 141 31.78 14.85 -10.59
CA ALA A 141 30.44 15.23 -10.26
C ALA A 141 29.44 14.61 -11.24
N LYS A 142 28.28 14.15 -10.72
CA LYS A 142 27.17 13.63 -11.54
C LYS A 142 26.51 14.81 -12.27
N VAL A 143 26.43 14.72 -13.59
CA VAL A 143 25.83 15.72 -14.45
C VAL A 143 24.85 15.07 -15.42
N GLY A 144 23.80 15.81 -15.80
CA GLY A 144 22.85 15.30 -16.78
C GLY A 144 23.53 15.02 -18.12
N VAL A 145 23.08 13.98 -18.83
CA VAL A 145 23.66 13.60 -20.14
C VAL A 145 23.62 14.76 -21.14
N ALA A 146 22.57 15.58 -21.13
CA ALA A 146 22.39 16.74 -21.98
C ALA A 146 23.12 18.00 -21.50
N ALA A 147 23.78 17.98 -20.34
CA ALA A 147 24.45 19.15 -19.80
C ALA A 147 25.74 19.49 -20.62
N ARG A 148 25.85 20.71 -21.12
CA ARG A 148 27.01 21.19 -21.84
C ARG A 148 28.13 21.67 -20.91
N LYS A 149 27.81 22.03 -19.66
CA LYS A 149 28.78 22.48 -18.63
C LYS A 149 28.55 21.71 -17.35
N CYS A 150 29.62 21.38 -16.64
CA CYS A 150 29.54 20.81 -15.30
C CYS A 150 29.17 21.91 -14.29
N TRP A 151 28.17 21.65 -13.45
CA TRP A 151 27.72 22.60 -12.43
C TRP A 151 28.74 22.80 -11.30
N SER A 152 29.63 21.81 -11.08
CA SER A 152 30.63 21.85 -9.99
C SER A 152 31.93 22.51 -10.40
N CYS A 153 32.52 22.13 -11.55
CA CYS A 153 33.84 22.65 -11.99
C CYS A 153 33.77 23.56 -13.22
N HIS A 154 32.55 23.86 -13.71
CA HIS A 154 32.25 24.70 -14.87
C HIS A 154 32.94 24.29 -16.18
N SER A 155 33.60 23.12 -16.23
CA SER A 155 34.25 22.63 -17.46
C SER A 155 33.17 22.24 -18.51
N TYR A 156 33.52 22.49 -19.79
CA TYR A 156 32.71 22.00 -20.89
C TYR A 156 32.74 20.47 -20.97
N LEU A 157 31.61 19.88 -21.21
CA LEU A 157 31.44 18.44 -21.34
C LEU A 157 31.33 18.11 -22.82
N PRO A 158 31.99 17.04 -23.31
CA PRO A 158 31.89 16.64 -24.71
C PRO A 158 30.44 16.28 -25.04
N PRO A 159 29.96 16.57 -26.26
CA PRO A 159 28.64 16.12 -26.71
C PRO A 159 28.60 14.58 -26.70
N THR A 160 27.45 14.03 -26.35
CA THR A 160 27.19 12.58 -26.40
C THR A 160 26.68 12.21 -27.79
#